data_2f9fc8783abed7fe420138061cc24b48
#
_entry.id   2f9fc8783abed7fe420138061cc24b48
#
_cell.length_a   1.000
_cell.length_b   1.000
_cell.length_c   1.000
_cell.angle_alpha   90.00
_cell.angle_beta   90.00
_cell.angle_gamma   90.00
#
_symmetry.space_group_name_H-M   'P 1'
#
loop_
_entity.id
_entity.type
_entity.pdbx_description
1 polymer ?
#
loop_
_entity_poly.entity_id
_entity_poly.type
_entity_poly.pdbx_seq_one_letter_code
_entity_poly.pdbx_strand_id
1 'polypeptide(L)'
;MEDKLYGRREKIAGINHMAWLLEIRDKDGNDLYPEIKARAKAKNAAEKHGDMVRFDYMDKLGYYCTESSEHNAEYNGFYIKSRYPEMIEEFNIPLDEYPRRCINQIEGWEKERDNILADGKITHERSEEYASYIMEAIVTNKPYKIGGNVLNNGLIDNLPAEACVEVPCLVDGSGITPCHMGPLPL
;
A
#
# COMPACT_ATOMS: atom_id res chain seq x y z
N MET A 1 1.82 1.59 20.79
CA MET A 1 1.99 2.07 19.39
C MET A 1 0.64 2.46 18.77
N GLU A 2 -0.43 1.70 19.01
CA GLU A 2 -1.78 2.01 18.50
C GLU A 2 -2.24 3.43 18.82
N ASP A 3 -2.05 3.89 20.06
CA ASP A 3 -2.44 5.24 20.46
C ASP A 3 -1.72 6.37 19.68
N LYS A 4 -0.49 6.12 19.20
CA LYS A 4 0.25 7.11 18.42
C LYS A 4 -0.21 7.20 16.96
N LEU A 5 -0.85 6.14 16.45
CA LEU A 5 -1.34 6.10 15.09
C LEU A 5 -2.76 6.65 14.94
N TYR A 6 -3.47 6.84 16.06
CA TYR A 6 -4.78 7.48 16.03
C TYR A 6 -4.65 8.96 15.63
N GLY A 7 -5.39 9.36 14.59
CA GLY A 7 -5.33 10.73 14.07
C GLY A 7 -4.03 11.08 13.33
N ARG A 8 -3.26 10.07 12.87
CA ARG A 8 -2.03 10.28 12.09
C ARG A 8 -2.32 11.09 10.82
N ARG A 9 -1.31 11.85 10.40
CA ARG A 9 -1.28 12.56 9.11
C ARG A 9 -0.25 11.88 8.23
N GLU A 10 -0.62 11.60 7.01
CA GLU A 10 0.24 10.90 6.06
C GLU A 10 0.18 11.54 4.67
N LYS A 11 1.32 11.49 3.97
CA LYS A 11 1.41 11.81 2.55
C LYS A 11 1.95 10.61 1.80
N ILE A 12 1.20 10.16 0.82
CA ILE A 12 1.57 9.05 -0.06
C ILE A 12 1.47 9.55 -1.48
N ALA A 13 2.53 9.36 -2.26
CA ALA A 13 2.53 9.65 -3.69
C ALA A 13 3.61 8.86 -4.43
N GLY A 14 3.41 8.69 -5.73
CA GLY A 14 4.35 8.03 -6.63
C GLY A 14 3.66 7.42 -7.84
N ILE A 15 4.17 6.30 -8.30
CA ILE A 15 3.56 5.49 -9.35
C ILE A 15 2.99 4.25 -8.68
N ASN A 16 1.77 3.83 -9.03
CA ASN A 16 1.13 2.64 -8.46
C ASN A 16 2.08 1.43 -8.53
N HIS A 17 2.11 0.65 -7.45
CA HIS A 17 3.07 -0.36 -7.07
C HIS A 17 4.48 0.17 -6.70
N MET A 18 4.75 1.46 -6.88
CA MET A 18 5.97 2.15 -6.44
C MET A 18 5.65 3.56 -5.89
N ALA A 19 4.51 3.70 -5.22
CA ALA A 19 4.21 4.88 -4.42
C ALA A 19 4.91 4.77 -3.05
N TRP A 20 5.14 5.92 -2.44
CA TRP A 20 5.96 6.04 -1.24
C TRP A 20 5.24 6.79 -0.15
N LEU A 21 5.34 6.29 1.07
CA LEU A 21 4.94 7.05 2.25
C LEU A 21 5.98 8.15 2.48
N LEU A 22 5.68 9.35 2.02
CA LEU A 22 6.62 10.49 2.03
C LEU A 22 6.69 11.17 3.40
N GLU A 23 5.57 11.20 4.11
CA GLU A 23 5.47 11.79 5.44
C GLU A 23 4.51 10.97 6.29
N ILE A 24 4.86 10.78 7.56
CA ILE A 24 3.95 10.23 8.57
C ILE A 24 4.17 10.95 9.90
N ARG A 25 3.11 11.58 10.42
CA ARG A 25 3.13 12.32 11.69
C ARG A 25 2.04 11.82 12.62
N ASP A 26 2.28 11.93 13.91
CA ASP A 26 1.25 11.70 14.90
C ASP A 26 0.21 12.85 14.94
N LYS A 27 -0.79 12.73 15.82
CA LYS A 27 -1.83 13.75 16.02
C LYS A 27 -1.27 15.11 16.45
N ASP A 28 -0.12 15.14 17.11
CA ASP A 28 0.54 16.33 17.64
C ASP A 28 1.53 16.94 16.62
N GLY A 29 1.72 16.29 15.46
CA GLY A 29 2.56 16.76 14.37
C GLY A 29 4.01 16.26 14.44
N ASN A 30 4.37 15.39 15.38
CA ASN A 30 5.72 14.82 15.47
C ASN A 30 5.96 13.84 14.33
N ASP A 31 7.17 13.87 13.75
CA ASP A 31 7.59 12.94 12.74
C ASP A 31 7.81 11.54 13.32
N LEU A 32 7.12 10.55 12.76
CA LEU A 32 7.21 9.15 13.20
C LEU A 32 8.26 8.35 12.44
N TYR A 33 8.81 8.85 11.34
CA TYR A 33 9.77 8.11 10.53
C TYR A 33 11.02 7.66 11.27
N PRO A 34 11.66 8.47 12.12
CA PRO A 34 12.84 8.03 12.86
C PRO A 34 12.58 6.79 13.73
N GLU A 35 11.45 6.75 14.43
CA GLU A 35 11.03 5.61 15.25
C GLU A 35 10.69 4.39 14.38
N ILE A 36 9.93 4.58 13.29
CA ILE A 36 9.55 3.52 12.36
C ILE A 36 10.80 2.86 11.75
N LYS A 37 11.75 3.64 11.26
CA LYS A 37 13.02 3.14 10.68
C LYS A 37 13.82 2.33 11.69
N ALA A 38 13.97 2.85 12.91
CA ALA A 38 14.69 2.14 13.97
C ALA A 38 14.04 0.79 14.30
N ARG A 39 12.72 0.75 14.41
CA ARG A 39 11.97 -0.50 14.68
C ARG A 39 12.00 -1.48 13.51
N ALA A 40 11.87 -1.00 12.28
CA ALA A 40 11.95 -1.83 11.09
C ALA A 40 13.32 -2.50 10.95
N LYS A 41 14.40 -1.75 11.17
CA LYS A 41 15.76 -2.27 11.17
C LYS A 41 15.98 -3.33 12.26
N ALA A 42 15.49 -3.07 13.47
CA ALA A 42 15.57 -4.02 14.58
C ALA A 42 14.77 -5.29 14.27
N LYS A 43 13.58 -5.17 13.67
CA LYS A 43 12.75 -6.30 13.30
C LYS A 43 13.38 -7.15 12.21
N ASN A 44 13.93 -6.54 11.14
CA ASN A 44 14.67 -7.26 10.09
C ASN A 44 15.86 -8.05 10.63
N ALA A 45 16.52 -7.54 11.67
CA ALA A 45 17.66 -8.23 12.31
C ALA A 45 17.25 -9.37 13.26
N ALA A 46 16.02 -9.32 13.81
CA ALA A 46 15.57 -10.24 14.85
C ALA A 46 14.82 -11.48 14.31
N GLU A 47 14.06 -11.32 13.24
CA GLU A 47 13.15 -12.37 12.76
C GLU A 47 12.87 -12.28 11.25
N LYS A 48 12.43 -13.40 10.66
CA LYS A 48 11.89 -13.44 9.30
C LYS A 48 10.42 -13.03 9.32
N HIS A 49 10.04 -12.16 8.40
CA HIS A 49 8.65 -11.69 8.26
C HIS A 49 8.32 -11.23 6.84
N GLY A 50 7.06 -10.91 6.56
CA GLY A 50 6.60 -10.56 5.21
C GLY A 50 7.03 -9.18 4.70
N ASP A 51 7.58 -8.30 5.56
CA ASP A 51 7.94 -6.93 5.19
C ASP A 51 9.44 -6.67 5.03
N MET A 52 10.26 -7.71 4.97
CA MET A 52 11.71 -7.56 4.99
C MET A 52 12.24 -6.73 3.82
N VAL A 53 11.72 -6.91 2.61
CA VAL A 53 12.12 -6.15 1.42
C VAL A 53 11.74 -4.67 1.54
N ARG A 54 10.52 -4.35 1.98
CA ARG A 54 10.09 -2.95 2.15
C ARG A 54 10.87 -2.23 3.25
N PHE A 55 11.23 -2.94 4.31
CA PHE A 55 12.05 -2.37 5.37
C PHE A 55 13.49 -2.14 4.93
N ASP A 56 14.03 -3.01 4.08
CA ASP A 56 15.33 -2.81 3.45
C ASP A 56 15.32 -1.62 2.47
N TYR A 57 14.26 -1.48 1.67
CA TYR A 57 14.07 -0.27 0.86
C TYR A 57 14.04 0.99 1.73
N MET A 58 13.28 0.96 2.81
CA MET A 58 13.18 2.13 3.70
C MET A 58 14.52 2.47 4.35
N ASP A 59 15.35 1.48 4.71
CA ASP A 59 16.71 1.73 5.25
C ASP A 59 17.63 2.35 4.18
N LYS A 60 17.57 1.87 2.92
CA LYS A 60 18.43 2.29 1.83
C LYS A 60 17.98 3.54 1.09
N LEU A 61 16.68 3.65 0.81
CA LEU A 61 16.10 4.72 -0.01
C LEU A 61 15.42 5.81 0.83
N GLY A 62 15.26 5.56 2.13
CA GLY A 62 14.71 6.55 3.06
C GLY A 62 13.20 6.53 3.22
N TYR A 63 12.44 5.85 2.35
CA TYR A 63 10.98 5.87 2.34
C TYR A 63 10.40 4.46 2.28
N TYR A 64 9.21 4.27 2.87
CA TYR A 64 8.49 3.01 2.85
C TYR A 64 7.63 2.93 1.59
N CYS A 65 7.79 1.84 0.83
CA CYS A 65 7.02 1.58 -0.39
C CYS A 65 5.63 1.04 -0.06
N THR A 66 4.62 1.46 -0.80
CA THR A 66 3.22 1.05 -0.58
C THR A 66 2.92 -0.36 -1.05
N GLU A 67 3.62 -0.85 -2.08
CA GLU A 67 3.45 -2.22 -2.59
C GLU A 67 4.05 -3.25 -1.63
N SER A 68 3.57 -4.50 -1.69
CA SER A 68 4.05 -5.61 -0.86
C SER A 68 5.55 -5.88 -1.06
N SER A 69 6.19 -6.46 -0.06
CA SER A 69 7.60 -6.89 -0.15
C SER A 69 7.80 -7.90 -1.26
N GLU A 70 6.86 -8.82 -1.44
CA GLU A 70 6.84 -9.84 -2.48
C GLU A 70 6.89 -9.22 -3.87
N HIS A 71 5.94 -8.33 -4.20
CA HIS A 71 5.88 -7.67 -5.50
C HIS A 71 7.07 -6.74 -5.74
N ASN A 72 7.55 -6.05 -4.71
CA ASN A 72 8.79 -5.27 -4.83
C ASN A 72 10.02 -6.13 -5.15
N ALA A 73 10.05 -7.36 -4.66
CA ALA A 73 11.12 -8.29 -5.01
C ALA A 73 10.98 -8.83 -6.45
N GLU A 74 9.75 -8.98 -6.95
CA GLU A 74 9.45 -9.50 -8.29
C GLU A 74 9.66 -8.45 -9.40
N TYR A 75 9.23 -7.19 -9.14
CA TYR A 75 9.20 -6.14 -10.17
C TYR A 75 10.57 -5.52 -10.48
N ASN A 76 11.60 -5.83 -9.72
CA ASN A 76 12.94 -5.33 -9.97
C ASN A 76 14.02 -6.38 -9.71
N GLY A 77 15.21 -6.16 -10.26
CA GLY A 77 16.34 -7.09 -10.19
C GLY A 77 17.20 -6.97 -8.91
N PHE A 78 16.69 -6.39 -7.81
CA PHE A 78 17.53 -6.16 -6.63
C PHE A 78 17.62 -7.38 -5.71
N TYR A 79 16.60 -8.21 -5.63
CA TYR A 79 16.50 -9.31 -4.66
C TYR A 79 16.50 -10.70 -5.31
N ILE A 80 15.70 -10.93 -6.35
CA ILE A 80 15.63 -12.22 -7.03
C ILE A 80 16.69 -12.25 -8.13
N LYS A 81 17.84 -12.86 -7.84
CA LYS A 81 19.00 -12.91 -8.73
C LYS A 81 19.56 -14.33 -8.82
N SER A 82 19.75 -14.82 -10.04
CA SER A 82 20.38 -16.13 -10.25
C SER A 82 21.82 -16.23 -9.68
N ARG A 83 22.53 -15.10 -9.62
CA ARG A 83 23.91 -15.03 -9.06
C ARG A 83 23.94 -15.05 -7.53
N TYR A 84 22.85 -14.65 -6.87
CA TYR A 84 22.73 -14.53 -5.41
C TYR A 84 21.41 -15.15 -4.94
N PRO A 85 21.22 -16.47 -5.15
CA PRO A 85 19.95 -17.13 -4.81
C PRO A 85 19.63 -17.13 -3.31
N GLU A 86 20.65 -16.99 -2.46
CA GLU A 86 20.53 -16.92 -1.00
C GLU A 86 19.69 -15.71 -0.54
N MET A 87 19.61 -14.64 -1.33
CA MET A 87 18.81 -13.46 -1.01
C MET A 87 17.31 -13.78 -0.88
N ILE A 88 16.83 -14.79 -1.60
CA ILE A 88 15.42 -15.21 -1.54
C ILE A 88 15.08 -15.67 -0.12
N GLU A 89 15.96 -16.49 0.46
CA GLU A 89 15.79 -16.96 1.84
C GLU A 89 16.12 -15.84 2.84
N GLU A 90 17.17 -15.05 2.59
CA GLU A 90 17.59 -13.95 3.46
C GLU A 90 16.44 -12.95 3.69
N PHE A 91 15.75 -12.57 2.62
CA PHE A 91 14.64 -11.61 2.67
C PHE A 91 13.25 -12.26 2.79
N ASN A 92 13.19 -13.57 3.06
CA ASN A 92 11.95 -14.31 3.20
C ASN A 92 10.97 -14.06 2.04
N ILE A 93 11.46 -14.13 0.81
CA ILE A 93 10.67 -13.87 -0.39
C ILE A 93 9.90 -15.13 -0.76
N PRO A 94 8.56 -15.11 -0.76
CA PRO A 94 7.78 -16.27 -1.15
C PRO A 94 7.84 -16.45 -2.68
N LEU A 95 8.29 -17.61 -3.12
CA LEU A 95 8.16 -18.02 -4.51
C LEU A 95 6.83 -18.75 -4.73
N ASP A 96 6.29 -18.65 -5.94
CA ASP A 96 5.02 -19.32 -6.33
C ASP A 96 3.81 -18.91 -5.47
N GLU A 97 3.79 -17.67 -4.96
CA GLU A 97 2.71 -17.18 -4.11
C GLU A 97 1.38 -17.09 -4.88
N TYR A 98 1.40 -16.65 -6.13
CA TYR A 98 0.19 -16.52 -6.92
C TYR A 98 -0.54 -17.85 -7.14
N PRO A 99 0.12 -18.97 -7.53
CA PRO A 99 -0.52 -20.28 -7.56
C PRO A 99 -1.14 -20.70 -6.21
N ARG A 100 -0.45 -20.45 -5.10
CA ARG A 100 -0.99 -20.74 -3.76
C ARG A 100 -2.23 -19.91 -3.43
N ARG A 101 -2.22 -18.61 -3.77
CA ARG A 101 -3.40 -17.74 -3.62
C ARG A 101 -4.58 -18.23 -4.44
N CYS A 102 -4.35 -18.66 -5.68
CA CYS A 102 -5.40 -19.23 -6.53
C CYS A 102 -6.03 -20.48 -5.90
N ILE A 103 -5.21 -21.40 -5.40
CA ILE A 103 -5.69 -22.62 -4.72
C ILE A 103 -6.52 -22.24 -3.49
N ASN A 104 -5.99 -21.41 -2.61
CA ASN A 104 -6.67 -20.98 -1.40
C ASN A 104 -8.00 -20.25 -1.70
N GLN A 105 -8.04 -19.46 -2.77
CA GLN A 105 -9.26 -18.76 -3.17
C GLN A 105 -10.32 -19.71 -3.72
N ILE A 106 -9.93 -20.72 -4.49
CA ILE A 106 -10.86 -21.75 -4.99
C ILE A 106 -11.46 -22.52 -3.81
N GLU A 107 -10.61 -23.02 -2.90
CA GLU A 107 -11.05 -23.76 -1.71
C GLU A 107 -11.93 -22.88 -0.79
N GLY A 108 -11.55 -21.62 -0.60
CA GLY A 108 -12.32 -20.65 0.17
C GLY A 108 -13.69 -20.38 -0.42
N TRP A 109 -13.77 -20.23 -1.74
CA TRP A 109 -15.04 -20.06 -2.44
C TRP A 109 -15.96 -21.27 -2.33
N GLU A 110 -15.43 -22.47 -2.49
CA GLU A 110 -16.22 -23.71 -2.37
C GLU A 110 -16.84 -23.83 -0.97
N LYS A 111 -16.05 -23.55 0.07
CA LYS A 111 -16.51 -23.54 1.45
C LYS A 111 -17.59 -22.46 1.69
N GLU A 112 -17.39 -21.24 1.17
CA GLU A 112 -18.36 -20.15 1.32
C GLU A 112 -19.65 -20.45 0.58
N ARG A 113 -19.58 -20.96 -0.64
CA ARG A 113 -20.75 -21.45 -1.40
C ARG A 113 -21.56 -22.45 -0.59
N ASP A 114 -20.93 -23.44 0.00
CA ASP A 114 -21.58 -24.49 0.76
C ASP A 114 -22.24 -23.94 2.04
N ASN A 115 -21.58 -22.98 2.71
CA ASN A 115 -22.16 -22.27 3.86
C ASN A 115 -23.41 -21.46 3.46
N ILE A 116 -23.35 -20.71 2.37
CA ILE A 116 -24.50 -19.94 1.86
C ILE A 116 -25.67 -20.86 1.51
N LEU A 117 -25.41 -21.99 0.87
CA LEU A 117 -26.44 -22.97 0.52
C LEU A 117 -27.05 -23.66 1.74
N ALA A 118 -26.26 -23.89 2.79
CA ALA A 118 -26.74 -24.55 4.03
C ALA A 118 -27.58 -23.60 4.90
N ASP A 119 -27.17 -22.35 5.04
CA ASP A 119 -27.75 -21.41 6.03
C ASP A 119 -28.79 -20.44 5.41
N GLY A 120 -28.75 -20.25 4.10
CA GLY A 120 -29.67 -19.36 3.37
C GLY A 120 -29.58 -17.88 3.79
N LYS A 121 -28.63 -17.53 4.64
CA LYS A 121 -28.40 -16.18 5.13
C LYS A 121 -27.10 -15.65 4.59
N ILE A 122 -27.17 -14.55 3.88
CA ILE A 122 -26.01 -13.77 3.47
C ILE A 122 -25.90 -12.60 4.44
N THR A 123 -24.85 -12.58 5.24
CA THR A 123 -24.46 -11.39 6.01
C THR A 123 -23.52 -10.56 5.15
N HIS A 124 -23.83 -9.27 5.02
CA HIS A 124 -22.98 -8.35 4.28
C HIS A 124 -22.47 -7.26 5.20
N GLU A 125 -21.15 -7.19 5.35
CA GLU A 125 -20.46 -6.10 6.03
C GLU A 125 -19.74 -5.23 5.02
N ARG A 126 -19.72 -3.92 5.26
CA ARG A 126 -18.97 -2.98 4.41
C ARG A 126 -17.48 -3.24 4.60
N SER A 127 -16.79 -3.60 3.53
CA SER A 127 -15.34 -3.82 3.54
C SER A 127 -14.57 -2.50 3.66
N GLU A 128 -13.25 -2.59 3.87
CA GLU A 128 -12.34 -1.43 3.85
C GLU A 128 -12.07 -0.93 2.42
N GLU A 129 -12.51 -1.67 1.39
CA GLU A 129 -12.42 -1.25 -0.01
C GLU A 129 -13.25 0.01 -0.26
N TYR A 130 -12.60 1.04 -0.83
CA TYR A 130 -13.19 2.38 -0.87
C TYR A 130 -14.14 2.66 -2.03
N ALA A 131 -14.45 1.70 -2.90
CA ALA A 131 -15.42 1.90 -3.98
C ALA A 131 -16.79 2.37 -3.48
N SER A 132 -17.30 1.75 -2.41
CA SER A 132 -18.58 2.15 -1.80
C SER A 132 -18.52 3.53 -1.14
N TYR A 133 -17.38 3.94 -0.61
CA TYR A 133 -17.16 5.27 -0.03
C TYR A 133 -17.07 6.35 -1.12
N ILE A 134 -16.48 6.03 -2.28
CA ILE A 134 -16.49 6.90 -3.46
C ILE A 134 -17.93 7.17 -3.91
N MET A 135 -18.73 6.11 -4.08
CA MET A 135 -20.15 6.25 -4.46
C MET A 135 -20.93 7.08 -3.45
N GLU A 136 -20.74 6.81 -2.15
CA GLU A 136 -21.38 7.59 -1.10
C GLU A 136 -20.96 9.06 -1.14
N ALA A 137 -19.67 9.36 -1.29
CA ALA A 137 -19.15 10.73 -1.35
C ALA A 137 -19.77 11.53 -2.51
N ILE A 138 -19.86 10.93 -3.69
CA ILE A 138 -20.46 11.54 -4.87
C ILE A 138 -21.96 11.81 -4.65
N VAL A 139 -22.72 10.82 -4.14
CA VAL A 139 -24.16 10.93 -3.96
C VAL A 139 -24.54 11.89 -2.82
N THR A 140 -23.80 11.85 -1.72
CA THR A 140 -24.14 12.62 -0.51
C THR A 140 -23.43 13.97 -0.42
N ASN A 141 -22.48 14.24 -1.30
CA ASN A 141 -21.56 15.39 -1.25
C ASN A 141 -20.79 15.49 0.09
N LYS A 142 -20.52 14.34 0.73
CA LYS A 142 -19.65 14.26 1.90
C LYS A 142 -18.23 13.90 1.45
N PRO A 143 -17.24 14.80 1.62
CA PRO A 143 -15.91 14.55 1.11
C PRO A 143 -15.25 13.27 1.69
N TYR A 144 -14.64 12.49 0.81
CA TYR A 144 -13.85 11.31 1.18
C TYR A 144 -12.50 11.32 0.46
N LYS A 145 -11.41 10.98 1.17
CA LYS A 145 -10.05 10.96 0.61
C LYS A 145 -9.66 9.55 0.22
N ILE A 146 -9.16 9.39 -0.99
CA ILE A 146 -8.60 8.13 -1.51
C ILE A 146 -7.18 8.32 -2.03
N GLY A 147 -6.43 7.23 -2.24
CA GLY A 147 -5.30 7.19 -3.17
C GLY A 147 -5.84 6.90 -4.58
N GLY A 148 -5.59 7.78 -5.53
CA GLY A 148 -6.14 7.64 -6.88
C GLY A 148 -5.04 7.60 -7.94
N ASN A 149 -5.21 6.71 -8.95
CA ASN A 149 -4.36 6.67 -10.13
C ASN A 149 -4.92 7.62 -11.19
N VAL A 150 -4.17 8.68 -11.47
CA VAL A 150 -4.58 9.76 -12.37
C VAL A 150 -3.45 10.20 -13.28
N LEU A 151 -3.77 10.92 -14.36
CA LEU A 151 -2.76 11.54 -15.19
C LEU A 151 -2.04 12.63 -14.38
N ASN A 152 -0.70 12.65 -14.45
CA ASN A 152 0.12 13.55 -13.63
C ASN A 152 -0.21 15.03 -13.85
N ASN A 153 -0.17 15.50 -15.08
CA ASN A 153 -0.45 16.89 -15.41
C ASN A 153 0.16 17.91 -14.42
N GLY A 154 1.34 17.61 -13.86
CA GLY A 154 2.02 18.46 -12.88
C GLY A 154 1.59 18.27 -11.42
N LEU A 155 0.92 17.18 -11.08
CA LEU A 155 0.60 16.85 -9.68
C LEU A 155 1.85 16.44 -8.88
N ILE A 156 2.79 15.77 -9.56
CA ILE A 156 4.15 15.47 -9.07
C ILE A 156 5.12 16.18 -10.01
N ASP A 157 5.83 17.17 -9.50
CA ASP A 157 6.59 18.16 -10.29
C ASP A 157 7.74 17.55 -11.10
N ASN A 158 8.37 16.50 -10.60
CA ASN A 158 9.54 15.87 -11.22
C ASN A 158 9.22 14.57 -11.97
N LEU A 159 7.95 14.33 -12.30
CA LEU A 159 7.52 13.24 -13.20
C LEU A 159 6.93 13.81 -14.49
N PRO A 160 7.02 13.08 -15.62
CA PRO A 160 6.40 13.48 -16.87
C PRO A 160 4.91 13.75 -16.74
N ALA A 161 4.39 14.75 -17.47
CA ALA A 161 2.97 15.12 -17.40
C ALA A 161 2.02 14.01 -17.86
N GLU A 162 2.48 13.15 -18.77
CA GLU A 162 1.76 11.99 -19.30
C GLU A 162 1.85 10.74 -18.42
N ALA A 163 2.60 10.76 -17.34
CA ALA A 163 2.70 9.63 -16.43
C ALA A 163 1.36 9.41 -15.69
N CYS A 164 1.01 8.15 -15.48
CA CYS A 164 -0.04 7.79 -14.53
C CYS A 164 0.57 7.76 -13.13
N VAL A 165 0.05 8.58 -12.22
CA VAL A 165 0.58 8.72 -10.86
C VAL A 165 -0.47 8.40 -9.82
N GLU A 166 -0.04 7.87 -8.70
CA GLU A 166 -0.86 7.69 -7.50
C GLU A 166 -0.66 8.90 -6.58
N VAL A 167 -1.74 9.62 -6.33
CA VAL A 167 -1.78 10.78 -5.44
C VAL A 167 -3.05 10.77 -4.59
N PRO A 168 -3.06 11.46 -3.45
CA PRO A 168 -4.31 11.70 -2.73
C PRO A 168 -5.32 12.43 -3.61
N CYS A 169 -6.55 11.93 -3.62
CA CYS A 169 -7.66 12.54 -4.32
C CYS A 169 -8.79 12.81 -3.32
N LEU A 170 -9.41 13.98 -3.42
CA LEU A 170 -10.64 14.30 -2.72
C LEU A 170 -11.82 13.92 -3.62
N VAL A 171 -12.78 13.19 -3.09
CA VAL A 171 -14.01 12.78 -3.78
C VAL A 171 -15.20 13.42 -3.10
N ASP A 172 -16.06 14.09 -3.86
CA ASP A 172 -17.32 14.67 -3.38
C ASP A 172 -18.37 14.73 -4.51
N GLY A 173 -19.45 15.47 -4.32
CA GLY A 173 -20.51 15.65 -5.32
C GLY A 173 -20.06 16.31 -6.63
N SER A 174 -18.88 16.93 -6.65
CA SER A 174 -18.26 17.49 -7.87
C SER A 174 -17.40 16.48 -8.64
N GLY A 175 -17.18 15.30 -8.07
CA GLY A 175 -16.37 14.25 -8.64
C GLY A 175 -15.03 14.05 -7.91
N ILE A 176 -13.98 13.77 -8.66
CA ILE A 176 -12.64 13.44 -8.13
C ILE A 176 -11.68 14.60 -8.39
N THR A 177 -11.11 15.14 -7.32
CA THR A 177 -10.12 16.23 -7.38
C THR A 177 -8.75 15.72 -6.88
N PRO A 178 -7.77 15.48 -7.77
CA PRO A 178 -6.43 15.10 -7.39
C PRO A 178 -5.69 16.22 -6.66
N CYS A 179 -4.85 15.85 -5.68
CA CYS A 179 -4.05 16.82 -4.93
C CYS A 179 -2.64 16.94 -5.52
N HIS A 180 -2.14 18.17 -5.65
CA HIS A 180 -0.75 18.45 -5.99
C HIS A 180 0.17 18.04 -4.82
N MET A 181 1.26 17.34 -5.12
CA MET A 181 2.16 16.72 -4.13
C MET A 181 3.54 17.40 -4.08
N GLY A 182 3.90 18.20 -5.07
CA GLY A 182 5.25 18.68 -5.24
C GLY A 182 6.21 17.62 -5.81
N PRO A 183 7.53 17.83 -5.75
CA PRO A 183 8.49 16.85 -6.24
C PRO A 183 8.60 15.65 -5.28
N LEU A 184 8.79 14.46 -5.84
CA LEU A 184 9.25 13.30 -5.08
C LEU A 184 10.71 13.52 -4.65
N PRO A 185 11.14 12.99 -3.50
CA PRO A 185 12.55 12.98 -3.10
C PRO A 185 13.42 12.29 -4.15
N LEU A 186 14.64 12.81 -4.37
CA LEU A 186 15.64 12.24 -5.27
C LEU A 186 16.56 11.29 -4.51
#